data_488c8de07db7ff4423d0006a0b793793
#
_entry.id   488c8de07db7ff4423d0006a0b793793
#
_cell.length_a   1.000
_cell.length_b   1.000
_cell.length_c   1.000
_cell.angle_alpha   90.00
_cell.angle_beta   90.00
_cell.angle_gamma   90.00
#
_symmetry.space_group_name_H-M   'P 1'
#
loop_
_entity.id
_entity.type
_entity.pdbx_description
1 polymer ?
#
loop_
_entity_poly.entity_id
_entity_poly.type
_entity_poly.pdbx_seq_one_letter_code
_entity_poly.pdbx_strand_id
1 'polypeptide(L)'
;MTRVPSMLRNEDGFSLGELLVVMAVLGLMLAGLLAVQMQGQYSYLMGSSRVEAQQNGRVALELMVRELRSARSVTAIPSATDMTFVDENNVTIEYQLAGSTLNRVSAGTSTPLIGGVTSLTLTYYSAFNGATNTGTTTTIAGSVQAIRIQLVTTTENPVASYSAASQSAVLESFVRLRNT
;
A
#
# COMPACT_ATOMS: atom_id res chain seq x y z
N MET A 1 17.22 -84.78 -16.24
CA MET A 1 18.09 -83.60 -16.52
C MET A 1 17.25 -82.56 -17.18
N THR A 2 16.74 -81.64 -16.38
CA THR A 2 15.90 -80.50 -16.80
C THR A 2 16.80 -79.30 -17.08
N ARG A 3 16.87 -78.88 -18.34
CA ARG A 3 17.58 -77.68 -18.75
C ARG A 3 16.79 -76.44 -18.31
N VAL A 4 17.35 -75.65 -17.44
CA VAL A 4 16.85 -74.30 -17.09
C VAL A 4 17.19 -73.39 -18.27
N PRO A 5 16.22 -72.66 -18.86
CA PRO A 5 16.54 -71.70 -19.91
C PRO A 5 17.23 -70.51 -19.25
N SER A 6 18.42 -70.17 -19.69
CA SER A 6 19.13 -68.92 -19.37
C SER A 6 18.33 -67.76 -20.00
N MET A 7 17.56 -67.04 -19.20
CA MET A 7 17.08 -65.71 -19.59
C MET A 7 18.33 -64.87 -19.80
N LEU A 8 18.70 -64.65 -21.05
CA LEU A 8 19.67 -63.64 -21.46
C LEU A 8 19.04 -62.27 -21.09
N ARG A 9 19.52 -61.73 -20.00
CA ARG A 9 19.25 -60.35 -19.61
C ARG A 9 19.96 -59.49 -20.66
N ASN A 10 19.17 -58.89 -21.57
CA ASN A 10 19.71 -57.89 -22.49
C ASN A 10 20.11 -56.69 -21.63
N GLU A 11 21.37 -56.51 -21.37
CA GLU A 11 21.95 -55.32 -20.74
C GLU A 11 22.37 -54.37 -21.89
N ASP A 12 21.39 -53.83 -22.58
CA ASP A 12 21.62 -52.76 -23.54
C ASP A 12 21.95 -51.49 -22.74
N GLY A 13 23.22 -51.17 -22.66
CA GLY A 13 23.70 -49.93 -22.01
C GLY A 13 23.23 -48.71 -22.80
N PHE A 14 22.89 -47.65 -22.11
CA PHE A 14 22.54 -46.37 -22.73
C PHE A 14 23.65 -45.84 -23.62
N SER A 15 23.29 -45.38 -24.78
CA SER A 15 24.25 -44.74 -25.67
C SER A 15 24.61 -43.34 -25.13
N LEU A 16 25.83 -42.90 -25.37
CA LEU A 16 26.30 -41.57 -24.97
C LEU A 16 25.42 -40.45 -25.58
N GLY A 17 24.86 -40.70 -26.77
CA GLY A 17 23.90 -39.82 -27.43
C GLY A 17 22.56 -39.71 -26.71
N GLU A 18 22.00 -40.82 -26.18
CA GLU A 18 20.77 -40.81 -25.38
C GLU A 18 20.94 -40.01 -24.07
N LEU A 19 22.08 -40.19 -23.40
CA LEU A 19 22.40 -39.42 -22.20
C LEU A 19 22.46 -37.91 -22.48
N LEU A 20 23.06 -37.50 -23.58
CA LEU A 20 23.12 -36.10 -24.01
C LEU A 20 21.72 -35.51 -24.27
N VAL A 21 20.87 -36.25 -24.98
CA VAL A 21 19.48 -35.79 -25.23
C VAL A 21 18.68 -35.68 -23.94
N VAL A 22 18.79 -36.66 -23.04
CA VAL A 22 18.11 -36.63 -21.74
C VAL A 22 18.57 -35.42 -20.90
N MET A 23 19.88 -35.14 -20.86
CA MET A 23 20.42 -33.97 -20.16
C MET A 23 19.92 -32.67 -20.77
N ALA A 24 19.85 -32.56 -22.11
CA ALA A 24 19.31 -31.38 -22.75
C ALA A 24 17.83 -31.16 -22.43
N VAL A 25 17.01 -32.21 -22.49
CA VAL A 25 15.58 -32.14 -22.15
C VAL A 25 15.38 -31.80 -20.67
N LEU A 26 16.12 -32.43 -19.76
CA LEU A 26 16.09 -32.11 -18.32
C LEU A 26 16.49 -30.65 -18.06
N GLY A 27 17.53 -30.15 -18.74
CA GLY A 27 17.95 -28.76 -18.65
C GLY A 27 16.85 -27.79 -19.07
N LEU A 28 16.15 -28.07 -20.16
CA LEU A 28 14.99 -27.25 -20.60
C LEU A 28 13.82 -27.31 -19.62
N MET A 29 13.52 -28.49 -19.09
CA MET A 29 12.46 -28.64 -18.10
C MET A 29 12.79 -27.87 -16.80
N LEU A 30 14.02 -27.95 -16.32
CA LEU A 30 14.48 -27.21 -15.13
C LEU A 30 14.45 -25.70 -15.38
N ALA A 31 14.88 -25.23 -16.54
CA ALA A 31 14.83 -23.82 -16.91
C ALA A 31 13.38 -23.32 -16.94
N GLY A 32 12.44 -24.09 -17.51
CA GLY A 32 11.01 -23.77 -17.49
C GLY A 32 10.43 -23.72 -16.09
N LEU A 33 10.78 -24.67 -15.22
CA LEU A 33 10.34 -24.72 -13.84
C LEU A 33 10.83 -23.50 -13.05
N LEU A 34 12.11 -23.14 -13.19
CA LEU A 34 12.70 -21.97 -12.55
C LEU A 34 12.03 -20.67 -13.01
N ALA A 35 11.72 -20.55 -14.31
CA ALA A 35 11.02 -19.38 -14.83
C ALA A 35 9.63 -19.21 -14.20
N VAL A 36 8.86 -20.29 -14.09
CA VAL A 36 7.54 -20.28 -13.43
C VAL A 36 7.67 -19.94 -11.94
N GLN A 37 8.65 -20.49 -11.25
CA GLN A 37 8.90 -20.20 -9.84
C GLN A 37 9.24 -18.71 -9.62
N MET A 38 10.12 -18.16 -10.46
CA MET A 38 10.46 -16.72 -10.39
C MET A 38 9.23 -15.85 -10.63
N GLN A 39 8.42 -16.17 -11.64
CA GLN A 39 7.19 -15.44 -11.93
C GLN A 39 6.20 -15.50 -10.74
N GLY A 40 6.08 -16.65 -10.08
CA GLY A 40 5.25 -16.81 -8.89
C GLY A 40 5.72 -15.93 -7.73
N GLN A 41 7.03 -15.89 -7.48
CA GLN A 41 7.61 -15.02 -6.44
C GLN A 41 7.36 -13.54 -6.73
N TYR A 42 7.51 -13.11 -7.98
CA TYR A 42 7.22 -11.74 -8.40
C TYR A 42 5.76 -11.37 -8.14
N SER A 43 4.84 -12.22 -8.57
CA SER A 43 3.40 -11.98 -8.37
C SER A 43 3.02 -11.90 -6.89
N TYR A 44 3.63 -12.75 -6.06
CA TYR A 44 3.41 -12.72 -4.61
C TYR A 44 3.90 -11.42 -3.98
N LEU A 45 5.13 -10.99 -4.31
CA LEU A 45 5.71 -9.76 -3.78
C LEU A 45 4.91 -8.51 -4.20
N MET A 46 4.46 -8.46 -5.46
CA MET A 46 3.59 -7.38 -5.93
C MET A 46 2.26 -7.36 -5.20
N GLY A 47 1.65 -8.52 -4.99
CA GLY A 47 0.38 -8.63 -4.26
C GLY A 47 0.51 -8.19 -2.81
N SER A 48 1.55 -8.64 -2.10
CA SER A 48 1.78 -8.28 -0.70
C SER A 48 2.04 -6.79 -0.51
N SER A 49 2.83 -6.18 -1.39
CA SER A 49 3.12 -4.74 -1.36
C SER A 49 1.86 -3.89 -1.57
N ARG A 50 0.97 -4.32 -2.46
CA ARG A 50 -0.31 -3.64 -2.69
C ARG A 50 -1.22 -3.72 -1.47
N VAL A 51 -1.29 -4.89 -0.82
CA VAL A 51 -2.08 -5.08 0.40
C VAL A 51 -1.53 -4.21 1.53
N GLU A 52 -0.20 -4.17 1.71
CA GLU A 52 0.46 -3.32 2.69
C GLU A 52 0.11 -1.83 2.48
N ALA A 53 0.27 -1.32 1.25
CA ALA A 53 -0.06 0.06 0.93
C ALA A 53 -1.53 0.40 1.24
N GLN A 54 -2.45 -0.51 0.93
CA GLN A 54 -3.88 -0.33 1.23
C GLN A 54 -4.17 -0.36 2.73
N GLN A 55 -3.56 -1.28 3.47
CA GLN A 55 -3.78 -1.41 4.91
C GLN A 55 -3.24 -0.20 5.67
N ASN A 56 -2.01 0.22 5.39
CA ASN A 56 -1.39 1.38 6.01
C ASN A 56 -2.20 2.66 5.74
N GLY A 57 -2.56 2.89 4.47
CA GLY A 57 -3.38 4.04 4.10
C GLY A 57 -4.75 4.04 4.76
N ARG A 58 -5.39 2.87 4.87
CA ARG A 58 -6.70 2.73 5.51
C ARG A 58 -6.64 3.04 7.01
N VAL A 59 -5.64 2.51 7.71
CA VAL A 59 -5.46 2.76 9.16
C VAL A 59 -5.26 4.26 9.42
N ALA A 60 -4.39 4.92 8.65
CA ALA A 60 -4.17 6.35 8.78
C ALA A 60 -5.43 7.17 8.48
N LEU A 61 -6.12 6.85 7.38
CA LEU A 61 -7.34 7.53 6.98
C LEU A 61 -8.46 7.38 8.04
N GLU A 62 -8.65 6.18 8.57
CA GLU A 62 -9.64 5.91 9.62
C GLU A 62 -9.34 6.70 10.90
N LEU A 63 -8.07 6.80 11.30
CA LEU A 63 -7.65 7.61 12.44
C LEU A 63 -7.95 9.10 12.21
N MET A 64 -7.51 9.64 11.05
CA MET A 64 -7.77 11.03 10.66
C MET A 64 -9.27 11.33 10.66
N VAL A 65 -10.08 10.48 10.04
CA VAL A 65 -11.55 10.64 9.97
C VAL A 65 -12.16 10.64 11.36
N ARG A 66 -11.73 9.74 12.24
CA ARG A 66 -12.25 9.63 13.60
C ARG A 66 -11.94 10.89 14.41
N GLU A 67 -10.69 11.35 14.42
CA GLU A 67 -10.27 12.52 15.18
C GLU A 67 -10.89 13.81 14.63
N LEU A 68 -10.93 13.97 13.32
CA LEU A 68 -11.56 15.14 12.70
C LEU A 68 -13.07 15.20 12.93
N ARG A 69 -13.73 14.04 12.98
CA ARG A 69 -15.18 14.01 13.26
C ARG A 69 -15.52 14.48 14.67
N SER A 70 -14.61 14.27 15.65
CA SER A 70 -14.74 14.76 17.03
C SER A 70 -14.09 16.13 17.26
N ALA A 71 -13.38 16.67 16.27
CA ALA A 71 -12.72 17.97 16.37
C ALA A 71 -13.70 19.09 16.71
N ARG A 72 -13.27 20.01 17.56
CA ARG A 72 -14.02 21.22 17.93
C ARG A 72 -13.92 22.29 16.86
N SER A 73 -12.72 22.49 16.32
CA SER A 73 -12.46 23.51 15.30
C SER A 73 -11.17 23.21 14.55
N VAL A 74 -11.13 23.63 13.31
CA VAL A 74 -9.87 23.72 12.54
C VAL A 74 -9.25 25.09 12.87
N THR A 75 -8.02 25.08 13.33
CA THR A 75 -7.34 26.30 13.79
C THR A 75 -6.37 26.86 12.77
N ALA A 76 -5.77 26.00 11.96
CA ALA A 76 -4.89 26.43 10.88
C ALA A 76 -4.94 25.47 9.68
N ILE A 77 -4.75 26.03 8.49
CA ILE A 77 -4.58 25.34 7.20
C ILE A 77 -3.24 25.83 6.61
N PRO A 78 -2.10 25.29 7.10
CA PRO A 78 -0.77 25.76 6.65
C PRO A 78 -0.55 25.45 5.18
N SER A 79 -1.03 24.29 4.70
CA SER A 79 -0.91 23.85 3.31
C SER A 79 -2.01 22.85 2.94
N ALA A 80 -1.99 22.36 1.71
CA ALA A 80 -2.87 21.27 1.28
C ALA A 80 -2.46 19.91 1.88
N THR A 81 -1.29 19.81 2.47
CA THR A 81 -0.73 18.59 3.08
C THR A 81 -0.67 18.62 4.59
N ASP A 82 -0.95 19.80 5.20
CA ASP A 82 -0.84 20.01 6.62
C ASP A 82 -2.11 20.65 7.17
N MET A 83 -2.53 20.22 8.35
CA MET A 83 -3.74 20.70 8.99
C MET A 83 -3.60 20.70 10.51
N THR A 84 -4.03 21.77 11.15
CA THR A 84 -4.06 21.88 12.61
C THR A 84 -5.50 22.04 13.09
N PHE A 85 -5.89 21.27 14.07
CA PHE A 85 -7.22 21.34 14.70
C PHE A 85 -7.13 21.12 16.21
N VAL A 86 -8.20 21.45 16.92
CA VAL A 86 -8.35 21.19 18.35
C VAL A 86 -9.33 20.04 18.53
N ASP A 87 -8.93 19.02 19.28
CA ASP A 87 -9.76 17.88 19.61
C ASP A 87 -10.83 18.20 20.69
N GLU A 88 -11.64 17.21 21.06
CA GLU A 88 -12.65 17.33 22.09
C GLU A 88 -12.09 17.66 23.50
N ASN A 89 -10.83 17.34 23.76
CA ASN A 89 -10.12 17.56 25.01
C ASN A 89 -9.33 18.87 25.04
N ASN A 90 -9.52 19.75 24.07
CA ASN A 90 -8.73 20.98 23.86
C ASN A 90 -7.23 20.75 23.60
N VAL A 91 -6.86 19.58 23.08
CA VAL A 91 -5.50 19.31 22.65
C VAL A 91 -5.35 19.72 21.19
N THR A 92 -4.30 20.48 20.89
CA THR A 92 -3.95 20.83 19.51
C THR A 92 -3.29 19.63 18.84
N ILE A 93 -3.86 19.20 17.73
CA ILE A 93 -3.37 18.12 16.90
C ILE A 93 -3.05 18.67 15.51
N GLU A 94 -1.91 18.27 14.98
CA GLU A 94 -1.50 18.60 13.61
C GLU A 94 -1.22 17.30 12.84
N TYR A 95 -1.76 17.22 11.64
CA TYR A 95 -1.35 16.24 10.64
C TYR A 95 -0.43 16.91 9.64
N GLN A 96 0.74 16.33 9.43
CA GLN A 96 1.79 16.87 8.58
C GLN A 96 2.40 15.76 7.72
N LEU A 97 2.51 16.01 6.41
CA LEU A 97 3.27 15.15 5.51
C LEU A 97 4.72 15.65 5.43
N ALA A 98 5.66 14.86 5.97
CA ALA A 98 7.09 15.13 5.92
C ALA A 98 7.80 14.09 5.04
N GLY A 99 8.16 14.50 3.82
CA GLY A 99 8.67 13.56 2.80
C GLY A 99 7.63 12.52 2.43
N SER A 100 7.89 11.25 2.72
CA SER A 100 6.96 10.13 2.50
C SER A 100 6.31 9.62 3.79
N THR A 101 6.43 10.35 4.89
CA THR A 101 5.88 9.94 6.19
C THR A 101 4.78 10.88 6.62
N LEU A 102 3.60 10.35 6.91
CA LEU A 102 2.52 11.09 7.53
C LEU A 102 2.73 11.07 9.03
N ASN A 103 2.91 12.26 9.61
CA ASN A 103 3.10 12.45 11.04
C ASN A 103 1.84 13.02 11.69
N ARG A 104 1.62 12.62 12.93
CA ARG A 104 0.68 13.23 13.85
C ARG A 104 1.44 13.93 14.97
N VAL A 105 1.26 15.22 15.07
CA VAL A 105 1.84 16.03 16.14
C VAL A 105 0.76 16.30 17.17
N SER A 106 1.04 15.99 18.44
CA SER A 106 0.13 16.22 19.55
C SER A 106 0.91 16.83 20.70
N ALA A 107 0.47 17.96 21.22
CA ALA A 107 1.16 18.69 22.29
C ALA A 107 2.66 18.91 22.01
N GLY A 108 3.02 19.16 20.75
CA GLY A 108 4.42 19.39 20.33
C GLY A 108 5.23 18.11 20.10
N THR A 109 4.67 16.92 20.33
CA THR A 109 5.34 15.65 20.08
C THR A 109 4.90 15.08 18.73
N SER A 110 5.85 14.91 17.80
CA SER A 110 5.59 14.29 16.50
C SER A 110 5.73 12.78 16.58
N THR A 111 4.71 12.07 16.10
CA THR A 111 4.68 10.61 16.03
C THR A 111 4.38 10.20 14.60
N PRO A 112 5.23 9.38 13.96
CA PRO A 112 4.96 8.87 12.64
C PRO A 112 3.76 7.90 12.69
N LEU A 113 2.81 8.07 11.77
CA LEU A 113 1.64 7.20 11.62
C LEU A 113 1.89 6.11 10.60
N ILE A 114 2.26 6.52 9.40
CA ILE A 114 2.57 5.61 8.29
C ILE A 114 3.68 6.19 7.43
N GLY A 115 4.50 5.30 6.86
CA GLY A 115 5.41 5.61 5.75
C GLY A 115 4.78 5.30 4.39
N GLY A 116 5.56 5.50 3.33
CA GLY A 116 5.14 5.20 1.96
C GLY A 116 4.02 6.09 1.42
N VAL A 117 3.82 7.28 1.98
CA VAL A 117 2.85 8.25 1.48
C VAL A 117 3.43 8.99 0.28
N THR A 118 2.81 8.84 -0.88
CA THR A 118 3.21 9.53 -2.11
C THR A 118 2.57 10.91 -2.21
N SER A 119 1.31 11.05 -1.78
CA SER A 119 0.65 12.33 -1.68
C SER A 119 -0.46 12.32 -0.64
N LEU A 120 -0.65 13.47 0.01
CA LEU A 120 -1.79 13.80 0.83
C LEU A 120 -2.40 15.07 0.26
N THR A 121 -3.70 15.09 0.04
CA THR A 121 -4.41 16.29 -0.39
C THR A 121 -5.62 16.52 0.49
N LEU A 122 -5.64 17.65 1.16
CA LEU A 122 -6.72 18.09 2.02
C LEU A 122 -7.49 19.22 1.31
N THR A 123 -8.78 19.02 1.11
CA THR A 123 -9.66 20.05 0.53
C THR A 123 -10.71 20.43 1.57
N TYR A 124 -10.84 21.70 1.85
CA TYR A 124 -11.69 22.23 2.89
C TYR A 124 -12.92 22.92 2.30
N TYR A 125 -14.06 22.72 2.92
CA TYR A 125 -15.35 23.23 2.46
C TYR A 125 -16.02 24.06 3.57
N SER A 126 -16.48 25.29 3.22
CA SER A 126 -17.30 26.13 4.09
C SER A 126 -18.79 25.80 3.99
N ALA A 127 -19.21 25.16 2.89
CA ALA A 127 -20.55 24.60 2.73
C ALA A 127 -20.38 23.27 1.98
N PHE A 128 -21.02 22.22 2.47
CA PHE A 128 -20.86 20.89 1.89
C PHE A 128 -22.19 20.14 1.82
N ASN A 129 -22.51 19.65 0.62
CA ASN A 129 -23.66 18.79 0.38
C ASN A 129 -23.20 17.34 0.34
N GLY A 130 -23.49 16.57 1.40
CA GLY A 130 -23.10 15.17 1.50
C GLY A 130 -23.80 14.22 0.53
N ALA A 131 -24.94 14.63 -0.06
CA ALA A 131 -25.64 13.80 -1.05
C ALA A 131 -24.96 13.84 -2.43
N THR A 132 -24.36 14.97 -2.78
CA THR A 132 -23.70 15.18 -4.08
C THR A 132 -22.17 15.20 -3.98
N ASN A 133 -21.61 15.13 -2.76
CA ASN A 133 -20.18 15.28 -2.47
C ASN A 133 -19.57 16.56 -3.08
N THR A 134 -20.36 17.64 -3.10
CA THR A 134 -19.96 18.95 -3.62
C THR A 134 -20.03 20.01 -2.54
N GLY A 135 -19.27 21.08 -2.70
CA GLY A 135 -19.27 22.18 -1.74
C GLY A 135 -18.47 23.37 -2.21
N THR A 136 -18.55 24.46 -1.46
CA THR A 136 -17.76 25.67 -1.66
C THR A 136 -16.44 25.50 -0.90
N THR A 137 -15.32 25.51 -1.63
CA THR A 137 -13.99 25.40 -1.01
C THR A 137 -13.64 26.66 -0.23
N THR A 138 -12.88 26.50 0.84
CA THR A 138 -12.39 27.59 1.69
C THR A 138 -10.95 27.38 2.09
N THR A 139 -10.24 28.49 2.32
CA THR A 139 -8.91 28.51 2.92
C THR A 139 -8.93 29.13 4.32
N ILE A 140 -10.13 29.51 4.81
CA ILE A 140 -10.32 30.12 6.11
C ILE A 140 -10.63 29.01 7.12
N ALA A 141 -9.69 28.76 8.04
CA ALA A 141 -9.78 27.67 9.02
C ALA A 141 -11.08 27.69 9.83
N GLY A 142 -11.47 28.85 10.36
CA GLY A 142 -12.68 28.99 11.17
C GLY A 142 -14.01 28.81 10.42
N SER A 143 -14.01 28.71 9.08
CA SER A 143 -15.22 28.50 8.28
C SER A 143 -15.34 27.06 7.77
N VAL A 144 -14.44 26.16 8.12
CA VAL A 144 -14.43 24.78 7.64
C VAL A 144 -15.56 23.97 8.27
N GLN A 145 -16.45 23.44 7.44
CA GLN A 145 -17.53 22.54 7.85
C GLN A 145 -17.28 21.08 7.44
N ALA A 146 -16.57 20.87 6.34
CA ALA A 146 -16.21 19.55 5.88
C ALA A 146 -14.83 19.53 5.25
N ILE A 147 -14.20 18.37 5.28
CA ILE A 147 -12.85 18.13 4.77
C ILE A 147 -12.88 16.88 3.89
N ARG A 148 -12.36 17.00 2.69
CA ARG A 148 -12.02 15.87 1.83
C ARG A 148 -10.56 15.52 2.04
N ILE A 149 -10.31 14.27 2.38
CA ILE A 149 -8.97 13.72 2.56
C ILE A 149 -8.73 12.77 1.40
N GLN A 150 -7.71 13.02 0.60
CA GLN A 150 -7.23 12.11 -0.43
C GLN A 150 -5.80 11.71 -0.08
N LEU A 151 -5.59 10.41 0.10
CA LEU A 151 -4.31 9.83 0.48
C LEU A 151 -3.87 8.83 -0.57
N VAL A 152 -2.67 9.00 -1.10
CA VAL A 152 -2.04 8.04 -2.02
C VAL A 152 -0.86 7.40 -1.30
N THR A 153 -0.91 6.09 -1.17
CA THR A 153 0.13 5.31 -0.47
C THR A 153 0.77 4.29 -1.40
N THR A 154 2.03 4.00 -1.15
CA THR A 154 2.80 2.91 -1.75
C THR A 154 3.37 2.03 -0.64
N THR A 155 4.01 0.93 -0.97
CA THR A 155 4.75 0.16 0.03
C THR A 155 5.84 1.01 0.67
N GLU A 156 6.03 0.85 1.97
CA GLU A 156 6.99 1.65 2.74
C GLU A 156 8.46 1.35 2.37
N ASN A 157 8.75 0.08 2.11
CA ASN A 157 10.08 -0.40 1.72
C ASN A 157 10.04 -1.12 0.35
N PRO A 158 10.01 -0.37 -0.76
CA PRO A 158 9.99 -1.00 -2.07
C PRO A 158 11.30 -1.75 -2.33
N VAL A 159 11.18 -3.02 -2.72
CA VAL A 159 12.34 -3.78 -3.22
C VAL A 159 12.76 -3.18 -4.55
N ALA A 160 13.98 -2.68 -4.64
CA ALA A 160 14.47 -1.88 -5.77
C ALA A 160 14.37 -2.56 -7.15
N SER A 161 14.30 -3.89 -7.17
CA SER A 161 14.16 -4.69 -8.41
C SER A 161 12.75 -4.73 -8.98
N TYR A 162 11.74 -4.28 -8.22
CA TYR A 162 10.34 -4.34 -8.61
C TYR A 162 9.80 -2.92 -8.62
N SER A 163 9.20 -2.51 -9.73
CA SER A 163 8.61 -1.18 -9.85
C SER A 163 7.47 -1.01 -8.84
N ALA A 164 7.82 -0.63 -7.61
CA ALA A 164 6.88 -0.30 -6.54
C ALA A 164 5.93 0.84 -6.94
N ALA A 165 6.31 1.65 -7.91
CA ALA A 165 5.51 2.74 -8.45
C ALA A 165 4.13 2.31 -8.98
N SER A 166 3.97 1.03 -9.35
CA SER A 166 2.69 0.48 -9.83
C SER A 166 1.81 -0.09 -8.71
N GLN A 167 2.27 -0.12 -7.47
CA GLN A 167 1.55 -0.69 -6.32
C GLN A 167 1.03 0.39 -5.37
N SER A 168 0.48 1.47 -5.92
CA SER A 168 -0.15 2.53 -5.15
C SER A 168 -1.61 2.23 -4.82
N ALA A 169 -2.05 2.70 -3.66
CA ALA A 169 -3.44 2.73 -3.28
C ALA A 169 -3.90 4.19 -3.14
N VAL A 170 -5.03 4.52 -3.76
CA VAL A 170 -5.68 5.82 -3.61
C VAL A 170 -6.88 5.63 -2.68
N LEU A 171 -6.86 6.33 -1.56
CA LEU A 171 -7.92 6.32 -0.57
C LEU A 171 -8.50 7.72 -0.43
N GLU A 172 -9.82 7.79 -0.32
CA GLU A 172 -10.53 9.06 -0.20
C GLU A 172 -11.61 8.95 0.87
N SER A 173 -11.77 10.01 1.64
CA SER A 173 -12.86 10.14 2.60
C SER A 173 -13.30 11.58 2.75
N PHE A 174 -14.59 11.75 3.07
CA PHE A 174 -15.19 13.04 3.43
C PHE A 174 -15.54 13.03 4.91
N VAL A 175 -15.15 14.08 5.61
CA VAL A 175 -15.42 14.26 7.03
C VAL A 175 -16.21 15.54 7.22
N ARG A 176 -17.38 15.46 7.83
CA ARG A 176 -18.10 16.63 8.30
C ARG A 176 -17.79 16.85 9.77
N LEU A 177 -17.40 18.05 10.12
CA LEU A 177 -17.16 18.47 11.50
C LEU A 177 -18.49 18.57 12.24
N ARG A 178 -18.53 18.11 13.50
CA ARG A 178 -19.79 18.11 14.28
C ARG A 178 -20.05 19.41 15.05
N ASN A 179 -19.00 20.16 15.30
CA ASN A 179 -19.01 21.28 16.25
C ASN A 179 -18.70 22.62 15.58
N THR A 180 -18.93 22.76 14.27
CA THR A 180 -18.77 24.02 13.52
C THR A 180 -20.09 24.56 13.06
#